data_926b80c8d1b8c82b6051210be78d0e6b
#
_entry.id   926b80c8d1b8c82b6051210be78d0e6b
#
_cell.length_a   1.000
_cell.length_b   1.000
_cell.length_c   1.000
_cell.angle_alpha   90.00
_cell.angle_beta   90.00
_cell.angle_gamma   90.00
#
_symmetry.space_group_name_H-M   'P 1'
#
loop_
_entity.id
_entity.type
_entity.pdbx_description
1 polymer ?
#
loop_
_entity_poly.entity_id
_entity_poly.type
_entity_poly.pdbx_seq_one_letter_code
_entity_poly.pdbx_strand_id
1 'polypeptide(L)'
;MEHWLSRTERLIGKEAVEKLKSSKVLVFGVGGVGSFCTEALARSGVGTLILVDNDDISISNINRQIHANHKTVGKSKVEMMKNRIMDINPECNVITHQVFVTKENIPEIIKKDIDYVVDAIDTVTSKLDIISYCKENDIEVISSMGTGNKLDPTKFKISDIYKTQTCPLAKVMRRELKRRCIKKLKVLYSEELPITPEAETNQEENNTKDNTNKITIRKRSTPASIGFVPPVAGMIIASEVVKDLINSNK
;
A
#
# COMPACT_ATOMS: atom_id res chain seq x y z
N MET A 1 5.38 27.58 21.73
CA MET A 1 5.65 26.37 22.50
C MET A 1 6.11 25.27 21.55
N GLU A 2 7.06 24.46 21.95
CA GLU A 2 7.51 23.33 21.13
C GLU A 2 6.46 22.21 21.19
N HIS A 3 6.09 21.65 20.05
CA HIS A 3 5.18 20.52 19.90
C HIS A 3 5.76 19.51 18.94
N TRP A 4 5.25 18.29 18.88
CA TRP A 4 5.85 17.18 18.12
C TRP A 4 5.96 17.41 16.60
N LEU A 5 5.13 18.30 16.02
CA LEU A 5 5.21 18.73 14.61
C LEU A 5 6.02 20.02 14.39
N SER A 6 6.67 20.59 15.41
CA SER A 6 7.37 21.88 15.30
C SER A 6 8.41 21.93 14.18
N ARG A 7 9.12 20.82 13.93
CA ARG A 7 10.10 20.73 12.84
C ARG A 7 9.41 20.65 11.47
N THR A 8 8.30 19.93 11.39
CA THR A 8 7.47 19.86 10.17
C THR A 8 6.89 21.23 9.86
N GLU A 9 6.32 21.93 10.84
CA GLU A 9 5.76 23.27 10.69
C GLU A 9 6.80 24.29 10.20
N ARG A 10 8.04 24.20 10.69
CA ARG A 10 9.14 25.06 10.20
C ARG A 10 9.50 24.80 8.74
N LEU A 11 9.25 23.60 8.23
CA LEU A 11 9.58 23.23 6.85
C LEU A 11 8.47 23.60 5.86
N ILE A 12 7.21 23.27 6.21
CA ILE A 12 6.07 23.39 5.28
C ILE A 12 5.09 24.53 5.63
N GLY A 13 5.26 25.19 6.78
CA GLY A 13 4.40 26.25 7.28
C GLY A 13 3.21 25.73 8.11
N LYS A 14 2.65 26.63 8.91
CA LYS A 14 1.53 26.32 9.81
C LYS A 14 0.26 25.94 9.05
N GLU A 15 -0.06 26.65 7.98
CA GLU A 15 -1.26 26.38 7.17
C GLU A 15 -1.25 24.98 6.56
N ALA A 16 -0.09 24.54 6.06
CA ALA A 16 0.06 23.18 5.54
C ALA A 16 -0.11 22.11 6.64
N VAL A 17 0.39 22.36 7.85
CA VAL A 17 0.18 21.45 8.99
C VAL A 17 -1.29 21.36 9.37
N GLU A 18 -2.01 22.49 9.45
CA GLU A 18 -3.46 22.49 9.75
C GLU A 18 -4.26 21.79 8.64
N LYS A 19 -3.84 21.93 7.38
CA LYS A 19 -4.45 21.20 6.27
C LYS A 19 -4.26 19.68 6.40
N LEU A 20 -3.07 19.21 6.76
CA LEU A 20 -2.83 17.78 7.02
C LEU A 20 -3.66 17.28 8.20
N LYS A 21 -3.79 18.05 9.29
CA LYS A 21 -4.64 17.70 10.42
C LYS A 21 -6.12 17.58 10.07
N SER A 22 -6.60 18.33 9.09
CA SER A 22 -7.99 18.22 8.62
C SER A 22 -8.18 17.15 7.55
N SER A 23 -7.11 16.60 6.98
CA SER A 23 -7.17 15.66 5.86
C SER A 23 -7.52 14.23 6.30
N LYS A 24 -8.25 13.52 5.41
CA LYS A 24 -8.64 12.13 5.55
C LYS A 24 -7.99 11.27 4.47
N VAL A 25 -7.13 10.36 4.87
CA VAL A 25 -6.43 9.44 3.94
C VAL A 25 -6.86 8.00 4.21
N LEU A 26 -7.27 7.32 3.15
CA LEU A 26 -7.64 5.91 3.18
C LEU A 26 -6.50 5.07 2.60
N VAL A 27 -6.05 4.06 3.34
CA VAL A 27 -4.98 3.14 2.91
C VAL A 27 -5.54 1.72 2.79
N PHE A 28 -5.58 1.22 1.57
CA PHE A 28 -5.88 -0.17 1.27
C PHE A 28 -4.60 -1.00 1.25
N GLY A 29 -4.56 -2.03 2.09
CA GLY A 29 -3.40 -2.89 2.30
C GLY A 29 -2.40 -2.31 3.31
N VAL A 30 -2.31 -2.94 4.48
CA VAL A 30 -1.40 -2.55 5.57
C VAL A 30 -0.22 -3.55 5.65
N GLY A 31 0.27 -3.95 4.47
CA GLY A 31 1.43 -4.83 4.31
C GLY A 31 2.77 -4.10 4.35
N GLY A 32 3.78 -4.62 3.64
CA GLY A 32 5.14 -4.05 3.62
C GLY A 32 5.23 -2.61 3.12
N VAL A 33 4.39 -2.22 2.14
CA VAL A 33 4.30 -0.86 1.61
C VAL A 33 3.36 -0.01 2.45
N GLY A 34 2.11 -0.47 2.63
CA GLY A 34 1.07 0.33 3.27
C GLY A 34 1.34 0.62 4.73
N SER A 35 1.96 -0.28 5.49
CA SER A 35 2.27 -0.04 6.90
C SER A 35 3.29 1.11 7.08
N PHE A 36 4.31 1.20 6.24
CA PHE A 36 5.28 2.29 6.27
C PHE A 36 4.71 3.59 5.67
N CYS A 37 3.83 3.50 4.68
CA CYS A 37 3.08 4.66 4.20
C CYS A 37 2.22 5.25 5.33
N THR A 38 1.46 4.42 6.02
CA THR A 38 0.62 4.83 7.15
C THR A 38 1.44 5.44 8.30
N GLU A 39 2.59 4.83 8.64
CA GLU A 39 3.54 5.38 9.63
C GLU A 39 3.97 6.80 9.26
N ALA A 40 4.37 7.01 8.01
CA ALA A 40 4.84 8.31 7.54
C ALA A 40 3.72 9.36 7.52
N LEU A 41 2.50 8.99 7.12
CA LEU A 41 1.32 9.86 7.15
C LEU A 41 0.96 10.27 8.59
N ALA A 42 0.96 9.33 9.53
CA ALA A 42 0.72 9.62 10.94
C ALA A 42 1.75 10.61 11.51
N ARG A 43 3.05 10.40 11.20
CA ARG A 43 4.15 11.29 11.60
C ARG A 43 4.15 12.64 10.89
N SER A 44 3.47 12.75 9.76
CA SER A 44 3.27 14.02 9.05
C SER A 44 2.08 14.82 9.59
N GLY A 45 1.30 14.26 10.52
CA GLY A 45 0.18 14.96 11.16
C GLY A 45 -1.15 14.84 10.42
N VAL A 46 -1.33 13.81 9.57
CA VAL A 46 -2.64 13.53 8.95
C VAL A 46 -3.66 13.23 10.05
N GLY A 47 -4.80 13.95 10.03
CA GLY A 47 -5.77 13.92 11.12
C GLY A 47 -6.71 12.73 11.10
N THR A 48 -6.99 12.13 9.94
CA THR A 48 -7.79 10.90 9.85
C THR A 48 -7.11 9.88 8.96
N LEU A 49 -6.92 8.67 9.47
CA LEU A 49 -6.40 7.54 8.72
C LEU A 49 -7.42 6.39 8.75
N ILE A 50 -7.82 5.93 7.58
CA ILE A 50 -8.73 4.81 7.42
C ILE A 50 -7.90 3.64 6.87
N LEU A 51 -7.86 2.52 7.58
CA LEU A 51 -7.01 1.38 7.28
C LEU A 51 -7.85 0.17 6.89
N VAL A 52 -7.54 -0.43 5.75
CA VAL A 52 -8.26 -1.61 5.23
C VAL A 52 -7.27 -2.72 4.91
N ASP A 53 -7.40 -3.84 5.59
CA ASP A 53 -6.64 -5.08 5.34
C ASP A 53 -7.39 -6.24 5.97
N ASN A 54 -7.48 -7.38 5.31
CA ASN A 54 -8.23 -8.54 5.83
C ASN A 54 -7.38 -9.48 6.66
N ASP A 55 -6.05 -9.33 6.64
CA ASP A 55 -5.14 -10.31 7.19
C ASP A 55 -4.81 -10.09 8.66
N ASP A 56 -4.45 -11.20 9.29
CA ASP A 56 -3.68 -11.20 10.53
C ASP A 56 -2.18 -11.22 10.24
N ILE A 57 -1.38 -10.84 11.23
CA ILE A 57 0.07 -10.82 11.15
C ILE A 57 0.60 -12.25 11.16
N SER A 58 1.36 -12.63 10.13
CA SER A 58 2.09 -13.90 10.07
C SER A 58 3.57 -13.72 10.43
N ILE A 59 4.23 -14.79 10.82
CA ILE A 59 5.67 -14.81 11.16
C ILE A 59 6.53 -14.28 9.99
N SER A 60 6.16 -14.59 8.75
CA SER A 60 6.85 -14.14 7.54
C SER A 60 6.68 -12.65 7.24
N ASN A 61 5.84 -11.93 7.97
CA ASN A 61 5.64 -10.48 7.80
C ASN A 61 6.67 -9.67 8.58
N ILE A 62 7.30 -10.26 9.60
CA ILE A 62 8.23 -9.57 10.52
C ILE A 62 9.39 -8.90 9.75
N ASN A 63 9.82 -9.51 8.67
CA ASN A 63 10.95 -9.01 7.89
C ASN A 63 10.72 -7.65 7.20
N ARG A 64 9.43 -7.20 7.03
CA ARG A 64 9.15 -6.01 6.21
C ARG A 64 7.89 -5.20 6.57
N GLN A 65 7.11 -5.60 7.58
CA GLN A 65 5.91 -4.87 8.02
C GLN A 65 6.15 -4.26 9.40
N ILE A 66 5.97 -2.94 9.54
CA ILE A 66 6.41 -2.19 10.73
C ILE A 66 5.69 -2.59 12.02
N HIS A 67 4.44 -3.04 11.92
CA HIS A 67 3.62 -3.49 13.06
C HIS A 67 3.87 -4.96 13.41
N ALA A 68 4.60 -5.69 12.54
CA ALA A 68 4.85 -7.12 12.72
C ALA A 68 6.10 -7.38 13.55
N ASN A 69 5.94 -8.10 14.64
CA ASN A 69 7.00 -8.62 15.50
C ASN A 69 6.52 -9.88 16.22
N HIS A 70 7.39 -10.58 16.95
CA HIS A 70 7.04 -11.84 17.64
C HIS A 70 5.86 -11.72 18.63
N LYS A 71 5.58 -10.49 19.18
CA LYS A 71 4.46 -10.27 20.11
C LYS A 71 3.13 -9.98 19.39
N THR A 72 3.18 -9.67 18.09
CA THR A 72 2.01 -9.27 17.30
C THR A 72 1.56 -10.34 16.30
N VAL A 73 2.30 -11.42 16.12
CA VAL A 73 1.88 -12.55 15.27
C VAL A 73 0.52 -13.11 15.73
N GLY A 74 -0.38 -13.34 14.78
CA GLY A 74 -1.76 -13.79 15.00
C GLY A 74 -2.75 -12.67 15.35
N LYS A 75 -2.31 -11.41 15.44
CA LYS A 75 -3.18 -10.26 15.67
C LYS A 75 -3.52 -9.56 14.36
N SER A 76 -4.66 -8.88 14.33
CA SER A 76 -5.11 -8.09 13.18
C SER A 76 -4.10 -7.02 12.78
N LYS A 77 -3.74 -6.96 11.49
CA LYS A 77 -2.81 -5.95 10.96
C LYS A 77 -3.33 -4.53 11.19
N VAL A 78 -4.61 -4.27 10.90
CA VAL A 78 -5.20 -2.94 11.01
C VAL A 78 -5.28 -2.48 12.46
N GLU A 79 -5.59 -3.37 13.40
CA GLU A 79 -5.64 -3.04 14.83
C GLU A 79 -4.25 -2.77 15.41
N MET A 80 -3.25 -3.58 15.02
CA MET A 80 -1.88 -3.32 15.49
C MET A 80 -1.30 -2.03 14.91
N MET A 81 -1.66 -1.69 13.67
CA MET A 81 -1.26 -0.42 13.07
C MET A 81 -1.98 0.77 13.73
N LYS A 82 -3.28 0.63 14.05
CA LYS A 82 -4.03 1.63 14.82
C LYS A 82 -3.36 1.93 16.16
N ASN A 83 -3.05 0.90 16.95
CA ASN A 83 -2.37 1.10 18.25
C ASN A 83 -1.05 1.85 18.06
N ARG A 84 -0.28 1.50 17.04
CA ARG A 84 0.97 2.17 16.72
C ARG A 84 0.78 3.64 16.32
N ILE A 85 -0.26 3.96 15.55
CA ILE A 85 -0.59 5.34 15.19
C ILE A 85 -0.96 6.14 16.44
N MET A 86 -1.76 5.60 17.32
CA MET A 86 -2.16 6.25 18.57
C MET A 86 -0.98 6.56 19.51
N ASP A 87 0.05 5.72 19.49
CA ASP A 87 1.31 5.99 20.22
C ASP A 87 2.14 7.14 19.58
N ILE A 88 1.96 7.40 18.28
CA ILE A 88 2.67 8.45 17.53
C ILE A 88 1.88 9.77 17.54
N ASN A 89 0.60 9.69 17.23
CA ASN A 89 -0.32 10.81 17.12
C ASN A 89 -1.64 10.47 17.81
N PRO A 90 -1.75 10.74 19.11
CA PRO A 90 -2.97 10.44 19.89
C PRO A 90 -4.22 11.19 19.41
N GLU A 91 -4.05 12.30 18.68
CA GLU A 91 -5.15 13.10 18.13
C GLU A 91 -5.66 12.56 16.78
N CYS A 92 -4.97 11.60 16.18
CA CYS A 92 -5.38 11.02 14.90
C CYS A 92 -6.65 10.17 15.07
N ASN A 93 -7.66 10.44 14.26
CA ASN A 93 -8.83 9.57 14.17
C ASN A 93 -8.51 8.36 13.29
N VAL A 94 -8.38 7.17 13.89
CA VAL A 94 -8.03 5.93 13.17
C VAL A 94 -9.24 5.01 13.08
N ILE A 95 -9.72 4.80 11.85
CA ILE A 95 -10.81 3.90 11.51
C ILE A 95 -10.24 2.64 10.87
N THR A 96 -10.65 1.48 11.32
CA THR A 96 -10.14 0.18 10.85
C THR A 96 -11.24 -0.65 10.22
N HIS A 97 -10.93 -1.29 9.09
CA HIS A 97 -11.79 -2.26 8.43
C HIS A 97 -10.98 -3.53 8.17
N GLN A 98 -11.22 -4.57 8.96
CA GLN A 98 -10.62 -5.89 8.73
C GLN A 98 -11.49 -6.68 7.75
N VAL A 99 -11.42 -6.33 6.47
CA VAL A 99 -12.24 -6.93 5.41
C VAL A 99 -11.46 -7.15 4.13
N PHE A 100 -11.80 -8.20 3.38
CA PHE A 100 -11.32 -8.36 2.02
C PHE A 100 -12.04 -7.38 1.10
N VAL A 101 -11.28 -6.65 0.27
CA VAL A 101 -11.82 -5.60 -0.61
C VAL A 101 -12.43 -6.21 -1.85
N THR A 102 -13.72 -5.95 -2.05
CA THR A 102 -14.50 -6.36 -3.22
C THR A 102 -15.19 -5.15 -3.84
N LYS A 103 -15.66 -5.30 -5.07
CA LYS A 103 -16.40 -4.24 -5.77
C LYS A 103 -17.65 -3.79 -4.99
N GLU A 104 -18.29 -4.72 -4.29
CA GLU A 104 -19.54 -4.50 -3.57
C GLU A 104 -19.33 -3.65 -2.31
N ASN A 105 -18.21 -3.84 -1.58
CA ASN A 105 -17.96 -3.12 -0.32
C ASN A 105 -17.17 -1.81 -0.48
N ILE A 106 -16.56 -1.57 -1.64
CA ILE A 106 -15.82 -0.31 -1.90
C ILE A 106 -16.69 0.94 -1.66
N PRO A 107 -17.95 1.04 -2.11
CA PRO A 107 -18.78 2.23 -1.87
C PRO A 107 -19.14 2.46 -0.40
N GLU A 108 -19.06 1.42 0.44
CA GLU A 108 -19.27 1.52 1.88
C GLU A 108 -18.02 2.02 2.61
N ILE A 109 -16.84 1.73 2.07
CA ILE A 109 -15.54 2.10 2.63
C ILE A 109 -15.09 3.48 2.13
N ILE A 110 -15.15 3.73 0.81
CA ILE A 110 -14.75 5.01 0.22
C ILE A 110 -15.92 5.98 0.27
N LYS A 111 -15.88 6.92 1.22
CA LYS A 111 -16.87 8.00 1.34
C LYS A 111 -16.41 9.25 0.59
N LYS A 112 -17.35 10.15 0.28
CA LYS A 112 -17.10 11.38 -0.49
C LYS A 112 -16.19 12.39 0.22
N ASP A 113 -16.03 12.26 1.53
CA ASP A 113 -15.22 13.14 2.38
C ASP A 113 -13.77 12.65 2.55
N ILE A 114 -13.37 11.64 1.78
CA ILE A 114 -11.99 11.16 1.72
C ILE A 114 -11.22 12.03 0.73
N ASP A 115 -10.11 12.61 1.18
CA ASP A 115 -9.26 13.49 0.37
C ASP A 115 -8.29 12.71 -0.51
N TYR A 116 -7.82 11.54 -0.04
CA TYR A 116 -6.84 10.75 -0.77
C TYR A 116 -6.94 9.26 -0.49
N VAL A 117 -6.75 8.45 -1.54
CA VAL A 117 -6.71 6.98 -1.45
C VAL A 117 -5.32 6.47 -1.81
N VAL A 118 -4.77 5.61 -0.97
CA VAL A 118 -3.55 4.84 -1.22
C VAL A 118 -3.93 3.39 -1.47
N ASP A 119 -3.60 2.88 -2.64
CA ASP A 119 -3.75 1.48 -2.98
C ASP A 119 -2.40 0.75 -2.87
N ALA A 120 -2.22 -0.02 -1.82
CA ALA A 120 -1.03 -0.82 -1.52
C ALA A 120 -1.34 -2.33 -1.38
N ILE A 121 -2.49 -2.79 -1.90
CA ILE A 121 -2.83 -4.23 -1.95
C ILE A 121 -2.12 -4.94 -3.10
N ASP A 122 -2.11 -6.26 -3.10
CA ASP A 122 -1.46 -7.10 -4.13
C ASP A 122 -2.44 -7.77 -5.10
N THR A 123 -3.73 -7.82 -4.75
CA THR A 123 -4.79 -8.44 -5.56
C THR A 123 -5.19 -7.52 -6.72
N VAL A 124 -4.87 -7.93 -7.96
CA VAL A 124 -5.09 -7.12 -9.17
C VAL A 124 -6.55 -6.71 -9.35
N THR A 125 -7.51 -7.61 -9.10
CA THR A 125 -8.94 -7.32 -9.25
C THR A 125 -9.35 -6.19 -8.32
N SER A 126 -9.08 -6.32 -7.03
CA SER A 126 -9.42 -5.29 -6.04
C SER A 126 -8.71 -3.96 -6.30
N LYS A 127 -7.43 -3.97 -6.76
CA LYS A 127 -6.74 -2.73 -7.22
C LYS A 127 -7.52 -2.03 -8.34
N LEU A 128 -7.95 -2.78 -9.33
CA LEU A 128 -8.69 -2.23 -10.47
C LEU A 128 -10.04 -1.66 -10.05
N ASP A 129 -10.74 -2.32 -9.13
CA ASP A 129 -12.05 -1.88 -8.65
C ASP A 129 -11.92 -0.62 -7.79
N ILE A 130 -10.94 -0.54 -6.89
CA ILE A 130 -10.61 0.67 -6.11
C ILE A 130 -10.31 1.84 -7.04
N ILE A 131 -9.40 1.64 -8.01
CA ILE A 131 -8.97 2.69 -8.93
C ILE A 131 -10.14 3.16 -9.79
N SER A 132 -10.97 2.23 -10.31
CA SER A 132 -12.14 2.58 -11.11
C SER A 132 -13.11 3.44 -10.30
N TYR A 133 -13.43 3.00 -9.08
CA TYR A 133 -14.33 3.75 -8.20
C TYR A 133 -13.80 5.15 -7.85
N CYS A 134 -12.51 5.28 -7.54
CA CYS A 134 -11.90 6.57 -7.28
C CYS A 134 -11.99 7.50 -8.50
N LYS A 135 -11.73 6.98 -9.71
CA LYS A 135 -11.79 7.78 -10.95
C LYS A 135 -13.22 8.17 -11.35
N GLU A 136 -14.21 7.33 -11.08
CA GLU A 136 -15.62 7.60 -11.31
C GLU A 136 -16.18 8.66 -10.33
N ASN A 137 -15.56 8.83 -9.17
CA ASN A 137 -16.00 9.75 -8.11
C ASN A 137 -15.05 10.94 -7.88
N ASP A 138 -14.09 11.19 -8.79
CA ASP A 138 -13.11 12.28 -8.72
C ASP A 138 -12.30 12.31 -7.40
N ILE A 139 -11.99 11.13 -6.86
CA ILE A 139 -11.16 10.96 -5.66
C ILE A 139 -9.70 10.74 -6.08
N GLU A 140 -8.78 11.49 -5.46
CA GLU A 140 -7.36 11.33 -5.72
C GLU A 140 -6.86 9.97 -5.24
N VAL A 141 -6.09 9.28 -6.10
CA VAL A 141 -5.57 7.95 -5.81
C VAL A 141 -4.16 7.74 -6.33
N ILE A 142 -3.31 7.14 -5.50
CA ILE A 142 -2.00 6.61 -5.87
C ILE A 142 -1.95 5.10 -5.65
N SER A 143 -1.38 4.36 -6.60
CA SER A 143 -1.28 2.91 -6.52
C SER A 143 0.17 2.44 -6.50
N SER A 144 0.51 1.58 -5.56
CA SER A 144 1.80 0.89 -5.52
C SER A 144 1.83 -0.24 -6.53
N MET A 145 2.85 -0.26 -7.38
CA MET A 145 3.13 -1.43 -8.21
C MET A 145 3.98 -2.45 -7.44
N GLY A 146 4.45 -3.51 -8.11
CA GLY A 146 5.17 -4.60 -7.46
C GLY A 146 6.50 -4.18 -6.82
N THR A 147 6.66 -4.48 -5.53
CA THR A 147 7.88 -4.24 -4.74
C THR A 147 8.63 -5.51 -4.38
N GLY A 148 8.06 -6.68 -4.66
CA GLY A 148 8.72 -7.97 -4.44
C GLY A 148 9.82 -8.29 -5.45
N ASN A 149 10.72 -9.21 -5.09
CA ASN A 149 11.83 -9.68 -5.92
C ASN A 149 12.79 -8.56 -6.34
N LYS A 150 13.12 -7.65 -5.41
CA LYS A 150 13.95 -6.47 -5.63
C LYS A 150 14.89 -6.22 -4.47
N LEU A 151 16.02 -5.58 -4.76
CA LEU A 151 17.07 -5.22 -3.80
C LEU A 151 17.45 -3.73 -3.83
N ASP A 152 17.14 -3.03 -4.92
CA ASP A 152 17.51 -1.62 -5.07
C ASP A 152 16.31 -0.68 -4.90
N PRO A 153 16.08 -0.11 -3.70
CA PRO A 153 15.00 0.83 -3.46
C PRO A 153 15.21 2.19 -4.16
N THR A 154 16.41 2.50 -4.63
CA THR A 154 16.71 3.76 -5.35
C THR A 154 16.09 3.78 -6.76
N LYS A 155 15.67 2.63 -7.28
CA LYS A 155 15.01 2.48 -8.56
C LYS A 155 13.50 2.78 -8.53
N PHE A 156 12.94 3.13 -7.37
CA PHE A 156 11.55 3.57 -7.31
C PHE A 156 11.34 4.93 -7.92
N LYS A 157 10.24 5.07 -8.67
CA LYS A 157 9.79 6.32 -9.29
C LYS A 157 8.29 6.50 -9.16
N ILE A 158 7.87 7.76 -9.00
CA ILE A 158 6.49 8.18 -9.19
C ILE A 158 6.30 8.52 -10.67
N SER A 159 5.24 8.00 -11.27
CA SER A 159 4.93 8.22 -12.68
C SER A 159 3.44 8.05 -12.97
N ASP A 160 3.05 8.40 -14.18
CA ASP A 160 1.78 7.91 -14.73
C ASP A 160 1.94 6.44 -15.14
N ILE A 161 0.90 5.63 -14.91
CA ILE A 161 0.92 4.18 -15.21
C ILE A 161 1.32 3.89 -16.66
N TYR A 162 0.92 4.74 -17.61
CA TYR A 162 1.22 4.55 -19.03
C TYR A 162 2.66 4.90 -19.42
N LYS A 163 3.40 5.57 -18.53
CA LYS A 163 4.83 5.87 -18.71
C LYS A 163 5.74 4.86 -17.99
N THR A 164 5.17 3.88 -17.28
CA THR A 164 5.95 2.88 -16.54
C THR A 164 6.60 1.89 -17.47
N GLN A 165 7.77 1.38 -17.06
CA GLN A 165 8.57 0.37 -17.78
C GLN A 165 8.89 -0.79 -16.84
N THR A 166 9.40 -1.89 -17.37
CA THR A 166 10.04 -2.99 -16.63
C THR A 166 9.12 -3.79 -15.69
N CYS A 167 8.22 -3.14 -14.93
CA CYS A 167 7.40 -3.79 -13.88
C CYS A 167 6.29 -4.69 -14.49
N PRO A 168 6.28 -6.02 -14.19
CA PRO A 168 5.27 -6.95 -14.70
C PRO A 168 3.85 -6.59 -14.26
N LEU A 169 3.66 -6.19 -12.98
CA LEU A 169 2.36 -5.78 -12.46
C LEU A 169 1.86 -4.53 -13.19
N ALA A 170 2.72 -3.53 -13.40
CA ALA A 170 2.33 -2.32 -14.14
C ALA A 170 1.92 -2.65 -15.59
N LYS A 171 2.54 -3.65 -16.23
CA LYS A 171 2.14 -4.12 -17.58
C LYS A 171 0.70 -4.67 -17.58
N VAL A 172 0.35 -5.47 -16.58
CA VAL A 172 -1.02 -5.99 -16.41
C VAL A 172 -1.99 -4.85 -16.15
N MET A 173 -1.68 -3.96 -15.20
CA MET A 173 -2.53 -2.83 -14.83
C MET A 173 -2.80 -1.90 -16.02
N ARG A 174 -1.78 -1.55 -16.83
CA ARG A 174 -1.96 -0.73 -18.04
C ARG A 174 -2.99 -1.33 -18.99
N ARG A 175 -2.90 -2.65 -19.24
CA ARG A 175 -3.84 -3.34 -20.14
C ARG A 175 -5.27 -3.28 -19.62
N GLU A 176 -5.46 -3.58 -18.35
CA GLU A 176 -6.78 -3.65 -17.73
C GLU A 176 -7.40 -2.26 -17.53
N LEU A 177 -6.61 -1.25 -17.15
CA LEU A 177 -7.07 0.14 -17.02
C LEU A 177 -7.45 0.75 -18.38
N LYS A 178 -6.72 0.40 -19.46
CA LYS A 178 -7.09 0.82 -20.83
C LYS A 178 -8.46 0.28 -21.23
N ARG A 179 -8.77 -0.99 -20.89
CA ARG A 179 -10.09 -1.60 -21.12
C ARG A 179 -11.22 -0.89 -20.36
N ARG A 180 -10.90 -0.28 -19.20
CA ARG A 180 -11.83 0.50 -18.36
C ARG A 180 -11.85 1.98 -18.73
N CYS A 181 -11.23 2.38 -19.84
CA CYS A 181 -11.14 3.78 -20.29
C CYS A 181 -10.49 4.74 -19.28
N ILE A 182 -9.70 4.25 -18.33
CA ILE A 182 -8.95 5.07 -17.37
C ILE A 182 -7.69 5.58 -18.05
N LYS A 183 -7.61 6.89 -18.29
CA LYS A 183 -6.55 7.52 -19.10
C LYS A 183 -5.30 7.91 -18.30
N LYS A 184 -5.39 8.00 -16.98
CA LYS A 184 -4.29 8.46 -16.11
C LYS A 184 -4.40 7.84 -14.72
N LEU A 185 -3.27 7.40 -14.17
CA LEU A 185 -3.16 6.96 -12.80
C LEU A 185 -1.76 7.24 -12.28
N LYS A 186 -1.66 7.94 -11.15
CA LYS A 186 -0.39 8.11 -10.41
C LYS A 186 -0.01 6.78 -9.77
N VAL A 187 1.23 6.34 -10.01
CA VAL A 187 1.74 5.08 -9.45
C VAL A 187 3.16 5.24 -8.94
N LEU A 188 3.50 4.44 -7.93
CA LEU A 188 4.88 4.13 -7.59
C LEU A 188 5.26 2.81 -8.25
N TYR A 189 6.36 2.78 -8.99
CA TYR A 189 6.91 1.56 -9.59
C TYR A 189 8.43 1.56 -9.52
N SER A 190 9.05 0.41 -9.69
CA SER A 190 10.50 0.28 -9.75
C SER A 190 10.96 -0.03 -11.18
N GLU A 191 12.07 0.59 -11.59
CA GLU A 191 12.77 0.29 -12.84
C GLU A 191 13.73 -0.91 -12.70
N GLU A 192 13.90 -1.45 -11.52
CA GLU A 192 14.67 -2.66 -11.30
C GLU A 192 13.97 -3.88 -11.91
N LEU A 193 14.73 -4.69 -12.66
CA LEU A 193 14.27 -5.99 -13.14
C LEU A 193 14.04 -6.92 -11.94
N PRO A 194 12.92 -7.64 -11.87
CA PRO A 194 12.71 -8.60 -10.80
C PRO A 194 13.79 -9.68 -10.79
N ILE A 195 14.36 -9.93 -9.62
CA ILE A 195 15.28 -11.03 -9.38
C ILE A 195 14.46 -12.33 -9.40
N THR A 196 15.02 -13.39 -9.99
CA THR A 196 14.43 -14.72 -9.88
C THR A 196 14.75 -15.28 -8.49
N PRO A 197 13.74 -15.49 -7.60
CA PRO A 197 14.02 -16.08 -6.30
C PRO A 197 14.56 -17.51 -6.45
N GLU A 198 15.35 -17.95 -5.48
CA GLU A 198 15.66 -19.38 -5.34
C GLU A 198 14.36 -20.16 -5.18
N ALA A 199 14.28 -21.33 -5.81
CA ALA A 199 13.10 -22.19 -5.72
C ALA A 199 12.91 -22.61 -4.23
N GLU A 200 11.68 -22.45 -3.72
CA GLU A 200 11.32 -23.06 -2.44
C GLU A 200 11.53 -24.57 -2.56
N THR A 201 12.51 -25.11 -1.86
CA THR A 201 12.69 -26.56 -1.71
C THR A 201 11.56 -27.06 -0.83
N ASN A 202 10.42 -27.40 -1.42
CA ASN A 202 9.36 -28.14 -0.76
C ASN A 202 9.89 -29.56 -0.49
N GLN A 203 10.43 -29.77 0.69
CA GLN A 203 10.60 -31.12 1.26
C GLN A 203 9.23 -31.64 1.68
N GLU A 204 8.46 -32.13 0.72
CA GLU A 204 7.44 -33.16 0.93
C GLU A 204 7.33 -33.96 -0.36
N GLU A 205 8.33 -34.80 -0.60
CA GLU A 205 8.16 -35.97 -1.47
C GLU A 205 7.26 -36.98 -0.76
N ASN A 206 5.95 -36.84 -0.92
CA ASN A 206 5.07 -38.01 -0.74
C ASN A 206 5.04 -38.76 -2.06
N ASN A 207 5.85 -39.84 -2.11
CA ASN A 207 5.81 -40.90 -3.10
C ASN A 207 4.40 -41.48 -3.22
N THR A 208 3.67 -41.08 -4.23
CA THR A 208 2.63 -41.91 -4.83
C THR A 208 2.75 -41.82 -6.34
N LYS A 209 3.29 -42.89 -6.92
CA LYS A 209 3.26 -43.13 -8.36
C LYS A 209 1.81 -43.33 -8.76
N ASP A 210 1.22 -42.35 -9.43
CA ASP A 210 0.06 -42.56 -10.30
C ASP A 210 0.21 -41.74 -11.57
N ASN A 211 0.35 -42.46 -12.67
CA ASN A 211 0.41 -41.94 -14.02
C ASN A 211 -0.98 -41.51 -14.48
N THR A 212 -1.28 -40.23 -14.38
CA THR A 212 -2.34 -39.60 -15.19
C THR A 212 -1.97 -38.15 -15.48
N ASN A 213 -2.12 -37.73 -16.75
CA ASN A 213 -1.82 -36.43 -17.30
C ASN A 213 -2.39 -35.29 -16.43
N LYS A 214 -1.62 -34.75 -15.49
CA LYS A 214 -1.97 -33.54 -14.74
C LYS A 214 -1.32 -32.32 -15.43
N ILE A 215 -2.15 -31.47 -16.00
CA ILE A 215 -1.80 -30.09 -16.34
C ILE A 215 -1.26 -29.44 -15.08
N THR A 216 0.04 -29.22 -15.03
CA THR A 216 0.72 -28.56 -13.91
C THR A 216 0.30 -27.10 -13.91
N ILE A 217 -0.75 -26.75 -13.16
CA ILE A 217 -1.07 -25.36 -12.84
C ILE A 217 0.12 -24.87 -12.01
N ARG A 218 1.01 -24.07 -12.60
CA ARG A 218 2.11 -23.40 -11.88
C ARG A 218 1.47 -22.58 -10.76
N LYS A 219 1.54 -23.07 -9.51
CA LYS A 219 1.23 -22.28 -8.33
C LYS A 219 2.02 -20.98 -8.46
N ARG A 220 1.32 -19.84 -8.37
CA ARG A 220 1.99 -18.52 -8.32
C ARG A 220 2.93 -18.56 -7.11
N SER A 221 4.24 -18.51 -7.36
CA SER A 221 5.22 -18.40 -6.28
C SER A 221 4.99 -17.09 -5.53
N THR A 222 4.98 -17.16 -4.21
CA THR A 222 4.95 -15.96 -3.36
C THR A 222 6.19 -15.12 -3.66
N PRO A 223 6.07 -13.82 -4.00
CA PRO A 223 7.23 -12.99 -4.28
C PRO A 223 8.15 -12.90 -3.05
N ALA A 224 9.44 -13.05 -3.24
CA ALA A 224 10.44 -12.81 -2.20
C ALA A 224 10.48 -11.31 -1.87
N SER A 225 10.88 -10.99 -0.64
CA SER A 225 10.93 -9.60 -0.16
C SER A 225 11.99 -9.42 0.91
N ILE A 226 12.50 -8.18 1.02
CA ILE A 226 13.51 -7.77 1.99
C ILE A 226 13.05 -6.54 2.79
N GLY A 227 13.63 -6.33 3.97
CA GLY A 227 13.16 -5.38 4.98
C GLY A 227 13.26 -3.89 4.63
N PHE A 228 13.88 -3.50 3.53
CA PHE A 228 14.05 -2.09 3.17
C PHE A 228 13.39 -1.68 1.84
N VAL A 229 13.06 -2.62 0.96
CA VAL A 229 12.48 -2.27 -0.37
C VAL A 229 11.01 -1.84 -0.24
N PRO A 230 10.08 -2.66 0.29
CA PRO A 230 8.70 -2.20 0.49
C PRO A 230 8.56 -1.01 1.44
N PRO A 231 9.35 -0.90 2.55
CA PRO A 231 9.35 0.28 3.40
C PRO A 231 9.64 1.58 2.67
N VAL A 232 10.71 1.62 1.87
CA VAL A 232 11.05 2.83 1.08
C VAL A 232 9.94 3.18 0.09
N ALA A 233 9.33 2.19 -0.55
CA ALA A 233 8.17 2.41 -1.41
C ALA A 233 7.02 3.10 -0.64
N GLY A 234 6.73 2.64 0.57
CA GLY A 234 5.71 3.23 1.45
C GLY A 234 6.02 4.68 1.81
N MET A 235 7.27 4.98 2.17
CA MET A 235 7.73 6.34 2.48
C MET A 235 7.61 7.29 1.27
N ILE A 236 7.96 6.83 0.07
CA ILE A 236 7.83 7.63 -1.17
C ILE A 236 6.35 7.90 -1.47
N ILE A 237 5.46 6.92 -1.33
CA ILE A 237 4.02 7.11 -1.52
C ILE A 237 3.49 8.15 -0.54
N ALA A 238 3.83 8.04 0.74
CA ALA A 238 3.42 9.01 1.76
C ALA A 238 3.90 10.43 1.42
N SER A 239 5.13 10.58 0.92
CA SER A 239 5.66 11.89 0.49
C SER A 239 4.84 12.50 -0.64
N GLU A 240 4.38 11.71 -1.60
CA GLU A 240 3.51 12.17 -2.69
C GLU A 240 2.12 12.57 -2.17
N VAL A 241 1.53 11.75 -1.30
CA VAL A 241 0.24 12.07 -0.68
C VAL A 241 0.30 13.39 0.09
N VAL A 242 1.32 13.58 0.92
CA VAL A 242 1.51 14.82 1.68
C VAL A 242 1.68 16.02 0.75
N LYS A 243 2.52 15.92 -0.29
CA LYS A 243 2.71 16.99 -1.28
C LYS A 243 1.41 17.33 -2.03
N ASP A 244 0.67 16.33 -2.45
CA ASP A 244 -0.61 16.54 -3.14
C ASP A 244 -1.63 17.24 -2.20
N LEU A 245 -1.74 16.77 -0.95
CA LEU A 245 -2.65 17.36 0.04
C LEU A 245 -2.33 18.84 0.31
N ILE A 246 -1.09 19.18 0.59
CA ILE A 246 -0.71 20.56 0.92
C ILE A 246 -0.84 21.52 -0.28
N ASN A 247 -0.69 21.02 -1.52
CA ASN A 247 -0.77 21.81 -2.74
C ASN A 247 -2.19 21.82 -3.37
N SER A 248 -3.14 21.01 -2.88
CA SER A 248 -4.51 21.03 -3.39
C SER A 248 -5.20 22.35 -3.00
N ASN A 249 -5.85 23.02 -3.96
CA ASN A 249 -6.66 24.23 -3.72
C ASN A 249 -8.09 23.87 -3.29
N LYS A 250 -8.27 22.78 -2.53
CA LYS A 250 -9.59 22.42 -1.97
C LYS A 250 -9.78 23.07 -0.61
#